data_fea7dd6ae06a01e04dab91e477b06c67
#
_entry.id   fea7dd6ae06a01e04dab91e477b06c67
#
_cell.length_a   1.000
_cell.length_b   1.000
_cell.length_c   1.000
_cell.angle_alpha   90.00
_cell.angle_beta   90.00
_cell.angle_gamma   90.00
#
_symmetry.space_group_name_H-M   'P 1'
#
loop_
_entity.id
_entity.type
_entity.pdbx_description
1 polymer ?
#
loop_
_entity_poly.entity_id
_entity_poly.type
_entity_poly.pdbx_seq_one_letter_code
_entity_poly.pdbx_strand_id
1 'polypeptide(L)'
;CMLAALKNAGLNLDQIQYINAHGTSTPLGDLAETIGVKRAFGDHAKKLVVNSTKSMTGHLLGAAGGIEAVFSALAIYHQVSPPTINIFNQDEQCDLDYCANEARQMKIDAAISNSFGFGGTNGSVVFRRV
;
A
#
# COMPACT_ATOMS: atom_id res chain seq x y z
N CYS A 1 -3.76 -12.56 -0.85
CA CYS A 1 -3.00 -12.04 -1.98
C CYS A 1 -1.59 -11.63 -1.55
N MET A 2 -1.44 -10.67 -0.61
CA MET A 2 -0.13 -10.19 -0.10
C MET A 2 0.78 -11.31 0.39
N LEU A 3 0.28 -12.25 1.21
CA LEU A 3 1.08 -13.38 1.69
C LEU A 3 1.58 -14.30 0.56
N ALA A 4 0.76 -14.50 -0.47
CA ALA A 4 1.18 -15.28 -1.64
C ALA A 4 2.28 -14.56 -2.44
N ALA A 5 2.15 -13.23 -2.59
CA ALA A 5 3.15 -12.40 -3.26
C ALA A 5 4.49 -12.41 -2.51
N LEU A 6 4.47 -12.28 -1.17
CA LEU A 6 5.66 -12.38 -0.33
C LEU A 6 6.35 -13.75 -0.43
N LYS A 7 5.56 -14.83 -0.36
CA LYS A 7 6.08 -16.19 -0.52
C LYS A 7 6.76 -16.36 -1.89
N ASN A 8 6.14 -15.85 -2.94
CA ASN A 8 6.69 -15.89 -4.30
C ASN A 8 7.99 -15.08 -4.43
N ALA A 9 8.05 -13.91 -3.78
CA ALA A 9 9.23 -13.05 -3.75
C ALA A 9 10.37 -13.57 -2.85
N GLY A 10 10.12 -14.59 -2.03
CA GLY A 10 11.09 -15.08 -1.05
C GLY A 10 11.44 -14.07 0.04
N LEU A 11 10.47 -13.22 0.41
CA LEU A 11 10.62 -12.20 1.44
C LEU A 11 9.80 -12.52 2.69
N ASN A 12 10.36 -12.14 3.85
CA ASN A 12 9.65 -12.15 5.12
C ASN A 12 8.81 -10.88 5.28
N LEU A 13 7.84 -10.92 6.19
CA LEU A 13 6.92 -9.80 6.47
C LEU A 13 7.67 -8.53 6.90
N ASP A 14 8.67 -8.68 7.75
CA ASP A 14 9.47 -7.59 8.33
C ASP A 14 10.42 -6.91 7.33
N GLN A 15 10.57 -7.47 6.14
CA GLN A 15 11.35 -6.88 5.06
C GLN A 15 10.57 -5.86 4.22
N ILE A 16 9.27 -5.71 4.45
CA ILE A 16 8.43 -4.72 3.77
C ILE A 16 8.30 -3.46 4.63
N GLN A 17 8.50 -2.30 4.04
CA GLN A 17 8.33 -1.01 4.71
C GLN A 17 7.15 -0.21 4.17
N TYR A 18 6.73 -0.47 2.93
CA TYR A 18 5.77 0.36 2.23
C TYR A 18 4.74 -0.48 1.47
N ILE A 19 3.48 -0.08 1.54
CA ILE A 19 2.37 -0.63 0.74
C ILE A 19 1.70 0.52 0.00
N ASN A 20 1.69 0.45 -1.34
CA ASN A 20 0.80 1.23 -2.17
C ASN A 20 -0.53 0.49 -2.23
N ALA A 21 -1.51 0.96 -1.49
CA ALA A 21 -2.78 0.30 -1.30
C ALA A 21 -3.70 0.44 -2.52
N HIS A 22 -4.65 -0.47 -2.66
CA HIS A 22 -5.76 -0.26 -3.57
C HIS A 22 -6.55 0.99 -3.20
N GLY A 23 -6.92 1.16 -1.92
CA GLY A 23 -7.33 2.41 -1.27
C GLY A 23 -8.19 3.35 -2.14
N THR A 24 -9.42 2.94 -2.44
CA THR A 24 -10.33 3.68 -3.34
C THR A 24 -11.19 4.72 -2.65
N SER A 25 -11.00 4.92 -1.36
CA SER A 25 -11.80 5.83 -0.51
C SER A 25 -13.27 5.42 -0.41
N THR A 26 -13.52 4.12 -0.36
CA THR A 26 -14.85 3.59 -0.03
C THR A 26 -14.84 3.09 1.42
N PRO A 27 -15.91 3.33 2.22
CA PRO A 27 -15.93 2.96 3.64
C PRO A 27 -15.61 1.49 3.89
N LEU A 28 -16.22 0.58 3.12
CA LEU A 28 -15.99 -0.86 3.27
C LEU A 28 -14.64 -1.30 2.68
N GLY A 29 -14.21 -0.71 1.58
CA GLY A 29 -12.98 -1.09 0.89
C GLY A 29 -11.74 -0.77 1.71
N ASP A 30 -11.63 0.46 2.19
CA ASP A 30 -10.48 0.93 2.96
C ASP A 30 -10.37 0.21 4.31
N LEU A 31 -11.52 -0.01 4.98
CA LEU A 31 -11.55 -0.80 6.22
C LEU A 31 -11.15 -2.26 5.98
N ALA A 32 -11.68 -2.89 4.93
CA ALA A 32 -11.34 -4.27 4.59
C ALA A 32 -9.85 -4.43 4.25
N GLU A 33 -9.27 -3.49 3.52
CA GLU A 33 -7.84 -3.49 3.21
C GLU A 33 -6.98 -3.29 4.46
N THR A 34 -7.36 -2.36 5.33
CA THR A 34 -6.71 -2.16 6.65
C THR A 34 -6.70 -3.44 7.47
N ILE A 35 -7.86 -4.12 7.59
CA ILE A 35 -7.97 -5.41 8.28
C ILE A 35 -7.11 -6.47 7.59
N GLY A 36 -7.10 -6.49 6.25
CA GLY A 36 -6.30 -7.40 5.45
C GLY A 36 -4.79 -7.23 5.69
N VAL A 37 -4.31 -5.99 5.73
CA VAL A 37 -2.91 -5.66 6.06
C VAL A 37 -2.58 -6.11 7.49
N LYS A 38 -3.43 -5.78 8.47
CA LYS A 38 -3.23 -6.19 9.87
C LYS A 38 -3.18 -7.72 10.03
N ARG A 39 -4.05 -8.45 9.33
CA ARG A 39 -4.04 -9.93 9.34
C ARG A 39 -2.82 -10.52 8.66
N ALA A 40 -2.36 -9.92 7.57
CA ALA A 40 -1.21 -10.41 6.82
C ALA A 40 0.11 -10.15 7.54
N PHE A 41 0.27 -9.00 8.18
CA PHE A 41 1.54 -8.54 8.75
C PHE A 41 1.62 -8.62 10.28
N GLY A 42 0.50 -8.90 10.98
CA GLY A 42 0.47 -8.97 12.44
C GLY A 42 1.00 -7.67 13.08
N ASP A 43 1.87 -7.79 14.06
CA ASP A 43 2.45 -6.62 14.76
C ASP A 43 3.29 -5.73 13.83
N HIS A 44 3.83 -6.29 12.73
CA HIS A 44 4.60 -5.51 11.76
C HIS A 44 3.73 -4.50 11.00
N ALA A 45 2.41 -4.70 10.91
CA ALA A 45 1.48 -3.77 10.25
C ALA A 45 1.59 -2.34 10.80
N LYS A 46 1.88 -2.18 12.09
CA LYS A 46 2.06 -0.87 12.74
C LYS A 46 3.38 -0.18 12.39
N LYS A 47 4.30 -0.88 11.73
CA LYS A 47 5.60 -0.35 11.25
C LYS A 47 5.58 -0.03 9.76
N LEU A 48 4.51 -0.43 9.07
CA LEU A 48 4.33 -0.15 7.64
C LEU A 48 3.79 1.26 7.42
N VAL A 49 4.22 1.86 6.33
CA VAL A 49 3.49 2.98 5.70
C VAL A 49 2.59 2.40 4.62
N VAL A 50 1.29 2.70 4.70
CA VAL A 50 0.26 2.21 3.78
C VAL A 50 -0.42 3.42 3.15
N ASN A 51 -0.02 3.82 1.96
CA ASN A 51 -0.66 4.97 1.31
C ASN A 51 -1.54 4.56 0.12
N SER A 52 -2.41 5.48 -0.31
CA SER A 52 -3.07 5.36 -1.60
C SER A 52 -2.74 6.57 -2.48
N THR A 53 -1.99 6.31 -3.56
CA THR A 53 -1.72 7.33 -4.58
C THR A 53 -2.96 7.72 -5.37
N LYS A 54 -4.03 6.94 -5.29
CA LYS A 54 -5.34 7.30 -5.87
C LYS A 54 -5.92 8.59 -5.27
N SER A 55 -5.50 8.96 -4.05
CA SER A 55 -5.87 10.26 -3.48
C SER A 55 -5.41 11.44 -4.33
N MET A 56 -4.34 11.28 -5.12
CA MET A 56 -3.77 12.32 -6.00
C MET A 56 -4.16 12.11 -7.47
N THR A 57 -4.22 10.87 -7.94
CA THR A 57 -4.42 10.56 -9.37
C THR A 57 -5.86 10.20 -9.74
N GLY A 58 -6.70 9.89 -8.75
CA GLY A 58 -7.96 9.20 -8.99
C GLY A 58 -7.74 7.72 -9.33
N HIS A 59 -8.83 7.02 -9.56
CA HIS A 59 -8.80 5.59 -9.92
C HIS A 59 -8.78 5.42 -11.44
N LEU A 60 -7.65 4.98 -11.99
CA LEU A 60 -7.43 4.81 -13.42
C LEU A 60 -7.96 3.47 -13.97
N LEU A 61 -8.81 2.78 -13.22
CA LEU A 61 -9.41 1.50 -13.63
C LEU A 61 -8.32 0.48 -14.05
N GLY A 62 -8.36 -0.02 -15.28
CA GLY A 62 -7.39 -0.97 -15.80
C GLY A 62 -5.93 -0.50 -15.82
N ALA A 63 -5.70 0.81 -15.84
CA ALA A 63 -4.36 1.40 -15.78
C ALA A 63 -3.85 1.65 -14.35
N ALA A 64 -4.71 1.55 -13.33
CA ALA A 64 -4.37 1.89 -11.95
C ALA A 64 -3.16 1.10 -11.44
N GLY A 65 -3.18 -0.23 -11.58
CA GLY A 65 -2.07 -1.07 -11.13
C GLY A 65 -0.74 -0.76 -11.83
N GLY A 66 -0.77 -0.37 -13.10
CA GLY A 66 0.42 0.01 -13.85
C GLY A 66 1.08 1.29 -13.32
N ILE A 67 0.30 2.36 -13.10
CA ILE A 67 0.84 3.62 -12.56
C ILE A 67 1.30 3.44 -11.10
N GLU A 68 0.57 2.67 -10.30
CA GLU A 68 0.91 2.38 -8.90
C GLU A 68 2.19 1.54 -8.78
N ALA A 69 2.44 0.63 -9.73
CA ALA A 69 3.72 -0.07 -9.84
C ALA A 69 4.88 0.89 -10.09
N VAL A 70 4.72 1.87 -10.98
CA VAL A 70 5.72 2.92 -11.23
C VAL A 70 5.96 3.74 -9.96
N PHE A 71 4.91 4.19 -9.27
CA PHE A 71 5.07 4.93 -8.01
C PHE A 71 5.77 4.11 -6.93
N SER A 72 5.47 2.81 -6.82
CA SER A 72 6.14 1.93 -5.87
C SER A 72 7.64 1.77 -6.17
N ALA A 73 8.00 1.63 -7.44
CA ALA A 73 9.39 1.59 -7.88
C ALA A 73 10.12 2.93 -7.60
N LEU A 74 9.48 4.07 -7.88
CA LEU A 74 10.01 5.40 -7.60
C LEU A 74 10.13 5.65 -6.09
N ALA A 75 9.19 5.18 -5.28
CA ALA A 75 9.26 5.28 -3.81
C ALA A 75 10.52 4.57 -3.28
N ILE A 76 10.82 3.37 -3.79
CA ILE A 76 12.06 2.65 -3.46
C ILE A 76 13.29 3.41 -3.97
N TYR A 77 13.27 3.91 -5.21
CA TYR A 77 14.41 4.61 -5.80
C TYR A 77 14.76 5.90 -5.06
N HIS A 78 13.75 6.72 -4.76
CA HIS A 78 13.93 8.01 -4.09
C HIS A 78 13.93 7.92 -2.57
N GLN A 79 13.59 6.76 -1.98
CA GLN A 79 13.47 6.56 -0.53
C GLN A 79 12.44 7.50 0.10
N VAL A 80 11.31 7.70 -0.60
CA VAL A 80 10.22 8.59 -0.19
C VAL A 80 8.88 7.87 -0.34
N SER A 81 8.07 7.83 0.72
CA SER A 81 6.68 7.46 0.60
C SER A 81 5.87 8.64 0.07
N PRO A 82 5.11 8.48 -1.03
CA PRO A 82 4.12 9.47 -1.41
C PRO A 82 3.02 9.55 -0.36
N PRO A 83 2.30 10.69 -0.26
CA PRO A 83 1.23 10.86 0.72
C PRO A 83 -0.09 10.24 0.27
N THR A 84 -0.96 9.97 1.23
CA THR A 84 -2.40 9.93 1.02
C THR A 84 -2.94 11.32 1.34
N ILE A 85 -3.33 12.11 0.35
CA ILE A 85 -3.84 13.47 0.56
C ILE A 85 -5.32 13.46 0.95
N ASN A 86 -5.80 14.60 1.50
CA ASN A 86 -7.18 14.83 1.93
C ASN A 86 -7.61 14.01 3.17
N ILE A 87 -6.69 13.55 3.99
CA ILE A 87 -7.00 12.98 5.30
C ILE A 87 -6.98 14.09 6.33
N PHE A 88 -8.16 14.61 6.69
CA PHE A 88 -8.32 15.62 7.75
C PHE A 88 -8.81 15.01 9.05
N ASN A 89 -9.63 13.95 8.95
CA ASN A 89 -10.12 13.18 10.08
C ASN A 89 -9.99 11.70 9.73
N GLN A 90 -8.94 11.05 10.23
CA GLN A 90 -8.73 9.62 10.00
C GLN A 90 -9.79 8.80 10.75
N ASP A 91 -10.40 7.84 10.07
CA ASP A 91 -11.33 6.89 10.68
C ASP A 91 -10.61 6.06 11.75
N GLU A 92 -11.20 5.96 12.94
CA GLU A 92 -10.62 5.22 14.07
C GLU A 92 -10.40 3.73 13.78
N GLN A 93 -11.19 3.15 12.89
CA GLN A 93 -11.03 1.76 12.47
C GLN A 93 -9.91 1.57 11.43
N CYS A 94 -9.55 2.64 10.73
CA CYS A 94 -8.41 2.70 9.83
C CYS A 94 -7.21 3.26 10.60
N ASP A 95 -6.59 2.45 11.44
CA ASP A 95 -5.63 2.83 12.48
C ASP A 95 -4.15 2.56 12.12
N LEU A 96 -3.83 2.45 10.84
CA LEU A 96 -2.46 2.34 10.33
C LEU A 96 -1.86 3.71 9.99
N ASP A 97 -0.59 3.73 9.62
CA ASP A 97 0.10 4.92 9.12
C ASP A 97 -0.15 5.08 7.62
N TYR A 98 -1.00 6.01 7.26
CA TYR A 98 -1.36 6.26 5.85
C TYR A 98 -0.53 7.36 5.18
N CYS A 99 0.55 7.83 5.81
CA CYS A 99 1.37 8.94 5.29
C CYS A 99 0.49 10.15 4.93
N ALA A 100 -0.33 10.61 5.89
CA ALA A 100 -1.38 11.59 5.65
C ALA A 100 -0.83 12.94 5.19
N ASN A 101 -1.33 13.42 4.06
CA ASN A 101 -1.18 14.74 3.48
C ASN A 101 0.23 15.18 3.03
N GLU A 102 1.31 14.63 3.60
CA GLU A 102 2.68 15.01 3.28
C GLU A 102 3.53 13.78 2.93
N ALA A 103 4.36 13.91 1.89
CA ALA A 103 5.33 12.87 1.54
C ALA A 103 6.37 12.70 2.66
N ARG A 104 6.83 11.47 2.86
CA ARG A 104 7.78 11.17 3.94
C ARG A 104 9.05 10.54 3.40
N GLN A 105 10.19 11.16 3.74
CA GLN A 105 11.50 10.52 3.58
C GLN A 105 11.57 9.33 4.54
N MET A 106 11.85 8.15 4.02
CA MET A 106 11.98 6.93 4.82
C MET A 106 12.75 5.86 4.07
N LYS A 107 13.37 4.94 4.80
CA LYS A 107 14.03 3.78 4.19
C LYS A 107 12.97 2.83 3.63
N ILE A 108 13.06 2.50 2.34
CA ILE A 108 12.20 1.55 1.65
C ILE A 108 13.08 0.58 0.85
N ASP A 109 13.33 -0.60 1.40
CA ASP A 109 14.08 -1.66 0.71
C ASP A 109 13.14 -2.54 -0.13
N ALA A 110 11.90 -2.72 0.34
CA ALA A 110 10.88 -3.43 -0.39
C ALA A 110 9.47 -2.85 -0.16
N ALA A 111 8.65 -2.94 -1.19
CA ALA A 111 7.28 -2.42 -1.23
C ALA A 111 6.31 -3.42 -1.84
N ILE A 112 5.04 -3.30 -1.49
CA ILE A 112 3.93 -4.02 -2.13
C ILE A 112 3.01 -3.01 -2.81
N SER A 113 2.55 -3.32 -4.03
CA SER A 113 1.44 -2.64 -4.67
C SER A 113 0.24 -3.57 -4.73
N ASN A 114 -0.90 -3.13 -4.19
CA ASN A 114 -2.15 -3.89 -4.14
C ASN A 114 -3.15 -3.37 -5.18
N SER A 115 -3.83 -4.29 -5.86
CA SER A 115 -4.94 -3.97 -6.74
C SER A 115 -6.07 -4.97 -6.49
N PHE A 116 -7.22 -4.49 -6.04
CA PHE A 116 -8.37 -5.33 -5.69
C PHE A 116 -9.53 -5.04 -6.63
N GLY A 117 -10.05 -6.10 -7.25
CA GLY A 117 -11.17 -6.02 -8.18
C GLY A 117 -12.44 -6.67 -7.63
N PHE A 118 -13.57 -6.34 -8.25
CA PHE A 118 -14.85 -6.95 -7.93
C PHE A 118 -14.80 -8.46 -8.12
N GLY A 119 -15.54 -9.20 -7.29
CA GLY A 119 -15.58 -10.65 -7.33
C GLY A 119 -14.34 -11.33 -6.76
N GLY A 120 -13.46 -10.57 -6.07
CA GLY A 120 -12.26 -11.11 -5.43
C GLY A 120 -11.09 -11.32 -6.39
N THR A 121 -11.09 -10.68 -7.55
CA THR A 121 -9.94 -10.64 -8.47
C THR A 121 -8.89 -9.70 -7.90
N ASN A 122 -8.03 -10.22 -7.02
CA ASN A 122 -7.03 -9.46 -6.30
C ASN A 122 -5.62 -9.76 -6.81
N GLY A 123 -4.80 -8.71 -6.97
CA GLY A 123 -3.39 -8.79 -7.30
C GLY A 123 -2.53 -8.04 -6.28
N SER A 124 -1.37 -8.60 -5.95
CA SER A 124 -0.32 -7.92 -5.20
C SER A 124 1.01 -8.16 -5.90
N VAL A 125 1.77 -7.09 -6.11
CA VAL A 125 3.11 -7.16 -6.72
C VAL A 125 4.13 -6.64 -5.72
N VAL A 126 5.23 -7.37 -5.57
CA VAL A 126 6.34 -7.01 -4.67
C VAL A 126 7.47 -6.41 -5.50
N PHE A 127 7.97 -5.28 -5.05
CA PHE A 127 9.18 -4.62 -5.57
C PHE A 127 10.25 -4.61 -4.49
N ARG A 128 11.50 -4.78 -4.88
CA ARG A 128 12.63 -4.64 -3.96
C ARG A 128 13.78 -3.88 -4.61
N ARG A 129 14.56 -3.25 -3.77
CA ARG A 129 15.83 -2.62 -4.18
C ARG A 129 16.81 -3.71 -4.62
N VAL A 130 17.52 -3.46 -5.72
CA VAL A 130 18.64 -4.27 -6.22
C VAL A 130 19.95 -3.65 -5.77
#